data_26bced21ec45d0540e57f48ab3a106fc
#
_entry.id   26bced21ec45d0540e57f48ab3a106fc
#
_cell.length_a   1.000
_cell.length_b   1.000
_cell.length_c   1.000
_cell.angle_alpha   90.00
_cell.angle_beta   90.00
_cell.angle_gamma   90.00
#
_symmetry.space_group_name_H-M   'P 1'
#
loop_
_entity.id
_entity.type
_entity.pdbx_description
1 polymer ?
#
loop_
_entity_poly.entity_id
_entity_poly.type
_entity_poly.pdbx_seq_one_letter_code
_entity_poly.pdbx_strand_id
1 'polypeptide(L)'
;SFCGLTGLKPTYGRVSRFGMIAYASSLDQGGPMARSAADCAYLMNVIAGHDSKDSTSVNKDVDDYVANLNGTAVNGLRIGIPKQYFNVAGLDADVKARVEESLKKLEEMGATLVEIDLNMTEAYVPTYYLIAPAEASSNLSRYDGVRYGYRCDNPKDILDLYKRSRSEGFGAEVQRRILIGTYALSAGYYDAYYVKAQKVRRLIQQDFLKAFENVDVIAAPSAPTTAYKIGANLSPTEMYLGD
;
A
#
# COMPACT_ATOMS: atom_id res chain seq x y z
N SER A 1 10.78 1.01 5.49
CA SER A 1 11.59 0.78 6.69
C SER A 1 12.78 -0.13 6.42
N PHE A 2 12.62 -1.28 5.73
CA PHE A 2 13.69 -2.26 5.47
C PHE A 2 14.93 -1.70 4.75
N CYS A 3 14.79 -0.65 3.97
CA CYS A 3 15.91 0.03 3.31
C CYS A 3 16.53 1.18 4.13
N GLY A 4 16.06 1.43 5.34
CA GLY A 4 16.50 2.58 6.16
C GLY A 4 16.16 3.94 5.53
N LEU A 5 15.07 4.00 4.77
CA LEU A 5 14.59 5.21 4.09
C LEU A 5 13.23 5.65 4.65
N THR A 6 12.96 6.95 4.48
CA THR A 6 11.62 7.51 4.65
C THR A 6 10.84 7.30 3.37
N GLY A 7 9.66 6.69 3.47
CA GLY A 7 8.70 6.55 2.37
C GLY A 7 7.43 7.29 2.69
N LEU A 8 6.88 8.00 1.72
CA LEU A 8 5.59 8.67 1.85
C LEU A 8 4.61 8.12 0.82
N LYS A 9 3.49 7.57 1.29
CA LYS A 9 2.34 7.26 0.46
C LYS A 9 1.35 8.42 0.52
N PRO A 10 1.24 9.23 -0.54
CA PRO A 10 0.27 10.31 -0.59
C PRO A 10 -1.18 9.80 -0.58
N THR A 11 -2.11 10.69 -0.33
CA THR A 11 -3.54 10.43 -0.54
C THR A 11 -3.79 10.07 -2.01
N TYR A 12 -4.64 9.08 -2.26
CA TYR A 12 -5.01 8.63 -3.59
C TYR A 12 -5.46 9.80 -4.48
N GLY A 13 -4.90 9.86 -5.68
CA GLY A 13 -5.16 10.91 -6.65
C GLY A 13 -4.35 12.20 -6.46
N ARG A 14 -3.47 12.31 -5.45
CA ARG A 14 -2.60 13.49 -5.28
C ARG A 14 -1.39 13.50 -6.22
N VAL A 15 -0.95 12.33 -6.67
CA VAL A 15 0.12 12.15 -7.67
C VAL A 15 -0.49 11.44 -8.86
N SER A 16 -0.23 11.93 -10.07
CA SER A 16 -0.72 11.32 -11.31
C SER A 16 -0.17 9.91 -11.49
N ARG A 17 -1.01 9.03 -11.99
CA ARG A 17 -0.65 7.65 -12.38
C ARG A 17 -0.40 7.53 -13.88
N PHE A 18 -0.48 8.62 -14.64
CA PHE A 18 -0.23 8.58 -16.07
C PHE A 18 1.21 8.10 -16.35
N GLY A 19 1.33 7.06 -17.17
CA GLY A 19 2.61 6.40 -17.45
C GLY A 19 2.98 5.28 -16.49
N MET A 20 2.25 5.09 -15.38
CA MET A 20 2.42 3.93 -14.50
C MET A 20 1.70 2.70 -15.05
N ILE A 21 2.32 1.53 -14.89
CA ILE A 21 1.65 0.25 -15.18
C ILE A 21 0.60 0.00 -14.10
N ALA A 22 -0.68 -0.11 -14.52
CA ALA A 22 -1.76 -0.36 -13.59
C ALA A 22 -1.69 -1.78 -13.02
N TYR A 23 -1.63 -1.90 -11.69
CA TYR A 23 -1.76 -3.15 -10.97
C TYR A 23 -3.16 -3.25 -10.33
N ALA A 24 -3.44 -2.48 -9.31
CA ALA A 24 -4.74 -2.43 -8.66
C ALA A 24 -5.31 -1.00 -8.74
N SER A 25 -6.20 -0.75 -9.69
CA SER A 25 -6.65 0.61 -10.06
C SER A 25 -7.24 1.39 -8.89
N SER A 26 -7.84 0.73 -7.90
CA SER A 26 -8.41 1.37 -6.72
C SER A 26 -7.39 1.62 -5.59
N LEU A 27 -6.13 1.15 -5.75
CA LEU A 27 -5.09 1.19 -4.73
C LEU A 27 -3.78 1.83 -5.22
N ASP A 28 -3.48 1.74 -6.52
CA ASP A 28 -2.23 2.23 -7.08
C ASP A 28 -1.99 3.69 -6.76
N GLN A 29 -0.82 4.00 -6.24
CA GLN A 29 -0.41 5.35 -5.85
C GLN A 29 1.11 5.49 -5.94
N GLY A 30 1.59 6.50 -6.67
CA GLY A 30 2.98 6.93 -6.64
C GLY A 30 3.29 7.74 -5.39
N GLY A 31 4.53 7.64 -4.91
CA GLY A 31 4.99 8.42 -3.77
C GLY A 31 6.50 8.44 -3.65
N PRO A 32 7.09 9.45 -2.98
CA PRO A 32 8.52 9.58 -2.86
C PRO A 32 9.11 8.65 -1.78
N MET A 33 10.35 8.24 -2.01
CA MET A 33 11.21 7.64 -1.02
C MET A 33 12.52 8.41 -0.97
N ALA A 34 12.95 8.81 0.23
CA ALA A 34 14.14 9.64 0.41
C ALA A 34 14.79 9.38 1.77
N ARG A 35 15.90 10.06 2.06
CA ARG A 35 16.61 9.89 3.33
C ARG A 35 15.95 10.59 4.51
N SER A 36 15.11 11.59 4.25
CA SER A 36 14.40 12.33 5.29
C SER A 36 12.96 12.66 4.90
N ALA A 37 12.13 13.02 5.87
CA ALA A 37 10.79 13.53 5.63
C ALA A 37 10.81 14.86 4.86
N ALA A 38 11.82 15.71 5.10
CA ALA A 38 12.02 16.96 4.36
C ALA A 38 12.27 16.70 2.87
N ASP A 39 13.14 15.74 2.53
CA ASP A 39 13.38 15.36 1.14
C ASP A 39 12.12 14.82 0.46
N CYS A 40 11.30 14.03 1.18
CA CYS A 40 10.00 13.60 0.68
C CYS A 40 9.06 14.79 0.42
N ALA A 41 9.08 15.82 1.28
CA ALA A 41 8.27 17.02 1.10
C ALA A 41 8.71 17.81 -0.13
N TYR A 42 10.02 17.99 -0.36
CA TYR A 42 10.55 18.60 -1.59
C TYR A 42 10.08 17.85 -2.85
N LEU A 43 10.16 16.52 -2.82
CA LEU A 43 9.68 15.72 -3.95
C LEU A 43 8.16 15.85 -4.13
N MET A 44 7.39 15.90 -3.05
CA MET A 44 5.93 16.09 -3.12
C MET A 44 5.55 17.43 -3.72
N ASN A 45 6.29 18.52 -3.45
CA ASN A 45 6.03 19.83 -4.08
C ASN A 45 6.14 19.75 -5.62
N VAL A 46 6.94 18.81 -6.15
CA VAL A 46 7.15 18.63 -7.59
C VAL A 46 6.16 17.66 -8.22
N ILE A 47 5.87 16.52 -7.55
CA ILE A 47 5.09 15.43 -8.17
C ILE A 47 3.60 15.48 -7.86
N ALA A 48 3.17 16.22 -6.84
CA ALA A 48 1.76 16.39 -6.52
C ALA A 48 1.10 17.40 -7.49
N GLY A 49 -0.18 17.20 -7.77
CA GLY A 49 -0.98 18.11 -8.57
C GLY A 49 -1.96 17.40 -9.48
N HIS A 50 -2.82 18.20 -10.12
CA HIS A 50 -3.80 17.68 -11.05
C HIS A 50 -3.18 17.39 -12.42
N ASP A 51 -3.50 16.22 -12.96
CA ASP A 51 -3.15 15.80 -14.32
C ASP A 51 -4.41 15.36 -15.06
N SER A 52 -4.78 16.09 -16.11
CA SER A 52 -5.95 15.78 -16.95
C SER A 52 -5.83 14.44 -17.71
N LYS A 53 -4.63 13.84 -17.78
CA LYS A 53 -4.40 12.54 -18.40
C LYS A 53 -4.68 11.37 -17.45
N ASP A 54 -4.85 11.62 -16.16
CA ASP A 54 -5.26 10.64 -15.16
C ASP A 54 -6.64 11.01 -14.62
N SER A 55 -7.66 10.25 -15.01
CA SER A 55 -9.05 10.48 -14.58
C SER A 55 -9.28 10.37 -13.07
N THR A 56 -8.33 9.80 -12.34
CA THR A 56 -8.38 9.69 -10.86
C THR A 56 -7.61 10.79 -10.16
N SER A 57 -6.90 11.63 -10.91
CA SER A 57 -6.15 12.77 -10.36
C SER A 57 -7.12 13.81 -9.80
N VAL A 58 -6.92 14.16 -8.53
CA VAL A 58 -7.79 15.11 -7.82
C VAL A 58 -7.44 16.53 -8.21
N ASN A 59 -8.43 17.30 -8.67
CA ASN A 59 -8.26 18.72 -8.95
C ASN A 59 -8.32 19.53 -7.65
N LYS A 60 -7.16 19.65 -6.99
CA LYS A 60 -6.96 20.36 -5.74
C LYS A 60 -5.59 21.01 -5.75
N ASP A 61 -5.50 22.24 -5.26
CA ASP A 61 -4.23 22.97 -5.13
C ASP A 61 -3.18 22.15 -4.37
N VAL A 62 -1.93 22.38 -4.70
CA VAL A 62 -0.78 21.75 -4.04
C VAL A 62 -0.35 22.65 -2.89
N ASP A 63 -0.35 22.06 -1.69
CA ASP A 63 0.20 22.73 -0.51
C ASP A 63 1.73 22.85 -0.63
N ASP A 64 2.33 23.85 -0.02
CA ASP A 64 3.78 23.87 0.17
C ASP A 64 4.14 22.95 1.34
N TYR A 65 4.46 21.71 1.01
CA TYR A 65 4.79 20.68 2.01
C TYR A 65 6.06 21.00 2.79
N VAL A 66 6.98 21.79 2.21
CA VAL A 66 8.25 22.18 2.87
C VAL A 66 8.02 23.28 3.88
N ALA A 67 7.24 24.31 3.53
CA ALA A 67 6.94 25.42 4.42
C ALA A 67 6.28 25.01 5.73
N ASN A 68 5.56 23.88 5.72
CA ASN A 68 4.88 23.35 6.90
C ASN A 68 5.77 22.49 7.80
N LEU A 69 7.03 22.21 7.43
CA LEU A 69 7.99 21.45 8.24
C LEU A 69 8.74 22.35 9.25
N ASN A 70 8.00 23.08 10.06
CA ASN A 70 8.59 24.05 11.01
C ASN A 70 8.87 23.47 12.42
N GLY A 71 8.61 22.19 12.64
CA GLY A 71 8.85 21.48 13.91
C GLY A 71 7.91 21.86 15.06
N THR A 72 7.00 22.80 14.89
CA THR A 72 6.06 23.25 15.93
C THR A 72 4.73 22.49 15.92
N ALA A 73 4.45 21.76 14.86
CA ALA A 73 3.17 21.07 14.65
C ALA A 73 2.88 19.91 15.61
N VAL A 74 3.85 19.51 16.44
CA VAL A 74 3.71 18.38 17.37
C VAL A 74 2.96 18.77 18.65
N ASN A 75 3.09 20.03 19.09
CA ASN A 75 2.43 20.49 20.30
C ASN A 75 0.90 20.50 20.15
N GLY A 76 0.22 19.79 21.03
CA GLY A 76 -1.24 19.63 21.00
C GLY A 76 -1.74 18.56 20.02
N LEU A 77 -0.84 17.90 19.25
CA LEU A 77 -1.21 16.83 18.33
C LEU A 77 -1.69 15.58 19.10
N ARG A 78 -2.86 15.05 18.75
CA ARG A 78 -3.39 13.81 19.32
C ARG A 78 -2.94 12.65 18.44
N ILE A 79 -2.11 11.76 18.99
CA ILE A 79 -1.52 10.61 18.29
C ILE A 79 -2.21 9.33 18.74
N GLY A 80 -2.93 8.67 17.84
CA GLY A 80 -3.58 7.39 18.08
C GLY A 80 -2.59 6.23 18.06
N ILE A 81 -2.62 5.41 19.10
CA ILE A 81 -1.78 4.23 19.26
C ILE A 81 -2.67 3.00 19.18
N PRO A 82 -2.71 2.29 18.04
CA PRO A 82 -3.52 1.09 17.90
C PRO A 82 -2.93 -0.05 18.74
N LYS A 83 -3.62 -0.46 19.79
CA LYS A 83 -3.14 -1.54 20.67
C LYS A 83 -2.89 -2.85 19.94
N GLN A 84 -3.65 -3.13 18.86
CA GLN A 84 -3.48 -4.33 18.07
C GLN A 84 -2.09 -4.42 17.42
N TYR A 85 -1.52 -3.29 16.98
CA TYR A 85 -0.22 -3.29 16.30
C TYR A 85 0.98 -3.43 17.25
N PHE A 86 0.78 -3.15 18.54
CA PHE A 86 1.80 -3.32 19.59
C PHE A 86 1.72 -4.67 20.29
N ASN A 87 0.62 -5.42 20.08
CA ASN A 87 0.39 -6.74 20.67
C ASN A 87 0.33 -7.87 19.62
N VAL A 88 0.79 -7.61 18.39
CA VAL A 88 0.82 -8.61 17.34
C VAL A 88 1.90 -9.66 17.61
N ALA A 89 1.57 -10.93 17.37
CA ALA A 89 2.54 -12.01 17.44
C ALA A 89 3.66 -11.80 16.40
N GLY A 90 4.92 -11.94 16.84
CA GLY A 90 6.09 -11.74 15.97
C GLY A 90 6.61 -10.29 15.90
N LEU A 91 6.02 -9.37 16.65
CA LEU A 91 6.63 -8.06 16.80
C LEU A 91 7.95 -8.18 17.58
N ASP A 92 9.04 -7.80 16.91
CA ASP A 92 10.38 -7.78 17.49
C ASP A 92 10.46 -6.77 18.65
N ALA A 93 11.07 -7.20 19.77
CA ALA A 93 11.16 -6.38 20.98
C ALA A 93 11.97 -5.09 20.76
N ASP A 94 13.02 -5.13 19.92
CA ASP A 94 13.83 -3.95 19.61
C ASP A 94 13.05 -2.98 18.72
N VAL A 95 12.28 -3.48 17.76
CA VAL A 95 11.39 -2.64 16.92
C VAL A 95 10.36 -1.96 17.81
N LYS A 96 9.69 -2.71 18.69
CA LYS A 96 8.73 -2.16 19.65
C LYS A 96 9.35 -1.06 20.50
N ALA A 97 10.50 -1.35 21.11
CA ALA A 97 11.20 -0.40 21.99
C ALA A 97 11.58 0.91 21.27
N ARG A 98 12.06 0.83 20.00
CA ARG A 98 12.39 2.04 19.23
C ARG A 98 11.18 2.88 18.87
N VAL A 99 10.05 2.25 18.57
CA VAL A 99 8.81 2.96 18.32
C VAL A 99 8.27 3.62 19.58
N GLU A 100 8.27 2.90 20.71
CA GLU A 100 7.85 3.45 22.02
C GLU A 100 8.74 4.62 22.47
N GLU A 101 10.06 4.54 22.27
CA GLU A 101 10.98 5.66 22.51
C GLU A 101 10.66 6.89 21.64
N SER A 102 10.33 6.65 20.36
CA SER A 102 9.94 7.73 19.45
C SER A 102 8.62 8.39 19.86
N LEU A 103 7.64 7.58 20.28
CA LEU A 103 6.36 8.07 20.78
C LEU A 103 6.53 8.91 22.06
N LYS A 104 7.37 8.44 23.00
CA LYS A 104 7.71 9.20 24.21
C LYS A 104 8.35 10.55 23.86
N LYS A 105 9.22 10.58 22.84
CA LYS A 105 9.82 11.82 22.39
C LYS A 105 8.79 12.81 21.85
N LEU A 106 7.79 12.32 21.09
CA LEU A 106 6.69 13.16 20.61
C LEU A 106 5.83 13.70 21.77
N GLU A 107 5.60 12.89 22.81
CA GLU A 107 4.91 13.32 24.03
C GLU A 107 5.69 14.40 24.78
N GLU A 108 7.01 14.28 24.93
CA GLU A 108 7.90 15.30 25.48
C GLU A 108 7.86 16.61 24.68
N MET A 109 7.55 16.55 23.38
CA MET A 109 7.38 17.70 22.49
C MET A 109 5.97 18.31 22.55
N GLY A 110 5.08 17.77 23.37
CA GLY A 110 3.74 18.30 23.62
C GLY A 110 2.60 17.58 22.89
N ALA A 111 2.86 16.42 22.25
CA ALA A 111 1.80 15.58 21.74
C ALA A 111 1.06 14.84 22.86
N THR A 112 -0.17 14.42 22.60
CA THR A 112 -0.95 13.55 23.48
C THR A 112 -1.10 12.17 22.84
N LEU A 113 -0.64 11.12 23.53
CA LEU A 113 -0.80 9.75 23.10
C LEU A 113 -2.18 9.23 23.53
N VAL A 114 -2.96 8.71 22.59
CA VAL A 114 -4.31 8.21 22.81
C VAL A 114 -4.39 6.75 22.35
N GLU A 115 -4.69 5.84 23.25
CA GLU A 115 -4.93 4.45 22.86
C GLU A 115 -6.19 4.37 22.02
N ILE A 116 -6.13 3.68 20.87
CA ILE A 116 -7.24 3.45 19.97
C ILE A 116 -7.40 1.97 19.65
N ASP A 117 -8.61 1.61 19.28
CA ASP A 117 -8.99 0.25 18.87
C ASP A 117 -9.26 0.22 17.36
N LEU A 118 -8.57 -0.67 16.62
CA LEU A 118 -8.83 -0.94 15.21
C LEU A 118 -9.30 -2.40 15.09
N ASN A 119 -10.63 -2.59 15.18
CA ASN A 119 -11.25 -3.91 15.32
C ASN A 119 -11.17 -4.78 14.06
N MET A 120 -10.92 -4.16 12.89
CA MET A 120 -10.86 -4.85 11.62
C MET A 120 -9.44 -5.29 11.21
N THR A 121 -8.45 -5.20 12.10
CA THR A 121 -7.03 -5.46 11.80
C THR A 121 -6.79 -6.84 11.15
N GLU A 122 -7.43 -7.88 11.65
CA GLU A 122 -7.30 -9.24 11.09
C GLU A 122 -7.84 -9.38 9.66
N ALA A 123 -8.70 -8.44 9.24
CA ALA A 123 -9.30 -8.47 7.91
C ALA A 123 -8.46 -7.72 6.85
N TYR A 124 -7.43 -6.95 7.22
CA TYR A 124 -6.70 -6.09 6.29
C TYR A 124 -5.99 -6.89 5.19
N VAL A 125 -5.13 -7.81 5.59
CA VAL A 125 -4.34 -8.63 4.67
C VAL A 125 -5.24 -9.51 3.79
N PRO A 126 -6.21 -10.28 4.32
CA PRO A 126 -7.14 -11.03 3.48
C PRO A 126 -7.92 -10.18 2.49
N THR A 127 -8.37 -8.99 2.89
CA THR A 127 -9.10 -8.07 2.00
C THR A 127 -8.22 -7.58 0.87
N TYR A 128 -6.97 -7.18 1.16
CA TYR A 128 -5.99 -6.79 0.15
C TYR A 128 -5.73 -7.92 -0.86
N TYR A 129 -5.48 -9.15 -0.38
CA TYR A 129 -5.18 -10.30 -1.25
C TYR A 129 -6.36 -10.78 -2.10
N LEU A 130 -7.57 -10.32 -1.82
CA LEU A 130 -8.72 -10.53 -2.70
C LEU A 130 -8.89 -9.41 -3.71
N ILE A 131 -8.81 -8.15 -3.27
CA ILE A 131 -9.06 -6.97 -4.12
C ILE A 131 -7.91 -6.76 -5.10
N ALA A 132 -6.67 -6.71 -4.62
CA ALA A 132 -5.54 -6.35 -5.45
C ALA A 132 -5.27 -7.37 -6.58
N PRO A 133 -5.25 -8.69 -6.34
CA PRO A 133 -5.15 -9.68 -7.43
C PRO A 133 -6.32 -9.66 -8.39
N ALA A 134 -7.55 -9.42 -7.92
CA ALA A 134 -8.73 -9.31 -8.78
C ALA A 134 -8.58 -8.15 -9.78
N GLU A 135 -8.21 -6.97 -9.29
CA GLU A 135 -7.95 -5.81 -10.14
C GLU A 135 -6.73 -6.02 -11.04
N ALA A 136 -5.66 -6.64 -10.53
CA ALA A 136 -4.46 -6.97 -11.31
C ALA A 136 -4.77 -7.92 -12.47
N SER A 137 -5.58 -8.95 -12.26
CA SER A 137 -5.98 -9.88 -13.32
C SER A 137 -6.69 -9.17 -14.47
N SER A 138 -7.54 -8.20 -14.15
CA SER A 138 -8.23 -7.35 -15.12
C SER A 138 -7.25 -6.39 -15.81
N ASN A 139 -6.44 -5.65 -15.07
CA ASN A 139 -5.50 -4.67 -15.61
C ASN A 139 -4.42 -5.31 -16.47
N LEU A 140 -3.83 -6.42 -16.04
CA LEU A 140 -2.76 -7.10 -16.75
C LEU A 140 -3.24 -7.97 -17.91
N SER A 141 -4.55 -8.12 -18.09
CA SER A 141 -5.12 -8.78 -19.30
C SER A 141 -4.76 -8.10 -20.61
N ARG A 142 -4.42 -6.80 -20.57
CA ARG A 142 -4.02 -5.98 -21.71
C ARG A 142 -2.67 -6.37 -22.31
N TYR A 143 -1.80 -6.98 -21.50
CA TYR A 143 -0.47 -7.41 -21.93
C TYR A 143 -0.55 -8.78 -22.60
N ASP A 144 -0.98 -8.77 -23.85
CA ASP A 144 -1.29 -9.96 -24.66
C ASP A 144 -0.25 -10.26 -25.75
N GLY A 145 0.78 -9.39 -25.88
CA GLY A 145 1.79 -9.52 -26.92
C GLY A 145 1.35 -9.02 -28.30
N VAL A 146 0.11 -8.51 -28.43
CA VAL A 146 -0.42 -7.93 -29.68
C VAL A 146 -0.44 -6.41 -29.60
N ARG A 147 -1.12 -5.85 -28.58
CA ARG A 147 -1.26 -4.40 -28.39
C ARG A 147 0.01 -3.77 -27.83
N TYR A 148 0.57 -4.39 -26.79
CA TYR A 148 1.82 -3.98 -26.14
C TYR A 148 2.29 -5.05 -25.15
N GLY A 149 3.46 -4.82 -24.56
CA GLY A 149 4.13 -5.75 -23.66
C GLY A 149 5.05 -6.72 -24.42
N TYR A 150 5.55 -7.72 -23.71
CA TYR A 150 6.39 -8.76 -24.28
C TYR A 150 5.60 -9.58 -25.32
N ARG A 151 6.23 -9.88 -26.45
CA ARG A 151 5.71 -10.75 -27.51
C ARG A 151 6.69 -11.92 -27.71
N CYS A 152 6.18 -13.13 -27.64
CA CYS A 152 7.00 -14.32 -27.87
C CYS A 152 7.45 -14.43 -29.34
N ASP A 153 8.61 -15.02 -29.55
CA ASP A 153 9.16 -15.24 -30.87
C ASP A 153 8.49 -16.46 -31.56
N ASN A 154 8.28 -16.33 -32.88
CA ASN A 154 7.79 -17.41 -33.74
C ASN A 154 6.58 -18.19 -33.18
N PRO A 155 5.45 -17.52 -32.88
CA PRO A 155 4.25 -18.22 -32.43
C PRO A 155 3.68 -19.09 -33.53
N LYS A 156 3.17 -20.27 -33.19
CA LYS A 156 2.55 -21.21 -34.14
C LYS A 156 1.19 -20.71 -34.64
N ASP A 157 0.43 -20.09 -33.77
CA ASP A 157 -0.89 -19.53 -34.02
C ASP A 157 -1.20 -18.43 -33.00
N ILE A 158 -2.38 -17.84 -33.09
CA ILE A 158 -2.81 -16.75 -32.17
C ILE A 158 -2.94 -17.22 -30.71
N LEU A 159 -3.34 -18.45 -30.49
CA LEU A 159 -3.48 -19.00 -29.14
C LEU A 159 -2.11 -19.24 -28.49
N ASP A 160 -1.16 -19.77 -29.27
CA ASP A 160 0.24 -19.94 -28.86
C ASP A 160 0.87 -18.57 -28.56
N LEU A 161 0.61 -17.55 -29.41
CA LEU A 161 1.06 -16.18 -29.18
C LEU A 161 0.61 -15.68 -27.80
N TYR A 162 -0.67 -15.77 -27.47
CA TYR A 162 -1.18 -15.30 -26.19
C TYR A 162 -0.61 -16.07 -25.01
N LYS A 163 -0.63 -17.40 -25.08
CA LYS A 163 -0.14 -18.26 -24.00
C LYS A 163 1.33 -18.01 -23.71
N ARG A 164 2.18 -18.03 -24.73
CA ARG A 164 3.63 -17.88 -24.57
C ARG A 164 4.01 -16.44 -24.19
N SER A 165 3.44 -15.44 -24.83
CA SER A 165 3.72 -14.04 -24.48
C SER A 165 3.40 -13.77 -23.01
N ARG A 166 2.33 -14.31 -22.48
CA ARG A 166 1.97 -14.12 -21.07
C ARG A 166 2.78 -14.99 -20.11
N SER A 167 3.07 -16.23 -20.46
CA SER A 167 3.87 -17.11 -19.61
C SER A 167 5.35 -16.78 -19.59
N GLU A 168 5.90 -16.29 -20.69
CA GLU A 168 7.31 -15.87 -20.77
C GLU A 168 7.51 -14.45 -20.25
N GLY A 169 6.53 -13.55 -20.45
CA GLY A 169 6.63 -12.13 -20.11
C GLY A 169 6.30 -11.80 -18.64
N PHE A 170 5.50 -12.61 -17.96
CA PHE A 170 5.19 -12.39 -16.55
C PHE A 170 6.01 -13.30 -15.65
N GLY A 171 6.60 -12.73 -14.59
CA GLY A 171 7.25 -13.50 -13.54
C GLY A 171 6.27 -14.37 -12.76
N ALA A 172 6.76 -15.40 -12.07
CA ALA A 172 5.95 -16.42 -11.40
C ALA A 172 4.97 -15.84 -10.37
N GLU A 173 5.37 -14.84 -9.59
CA GLU A 173 4.50 -14.19 -8.60
C GLU A 173 3.36 -13.41 -9.27
N VAL A 174 3.64 -12.70 -10.35
CA VAL A 174 2.60 -11.98 -11.11
C VAL A 174 1.60 -12.97 -11.72
N GLN A 175 2.08 -14.08 -12.29
CA GLN A 175 1.21 -15.15 -12.81
C GLN A 175 0.30 -15.72 -11.71
N ARG A 176 0.85 -15.97 -10.52
CA ARG A 176 0.07 -16.44 -9.35
C ARG A 176 -1.04 -15.45 -8.98
N ARG A 177 -0.73 -14.16 -8.90
CA ARG A 177 -1.73 -13.12 -8.59
C ARG A 177 -2.80 -12.98 -9.66
N ILE A 178 -2.44 -13.09 -10.94
CA ILE A 178 -3.40 -13.11 -12.05
C ILE A 178 -4.35 -14.29 -11.91
N LEU A 179 -3.85 -15.50 -11.59
CA LEU A 179 -4.67 -16.70 -11.42
C LEU A 179 -5.63 -16.56 -10.22
N ILE A 180 -5.14 -16.09 -9.08
CA ILE A 180 -5.96 -15.84 -7.88
C ILE A 180 -7.06 -14.81 -8.19
N GLY A 181 -6.71 -13.72 -8.86
CA GLY A 181 -7.66 -12.68 -9.23
C GLY A 181 -8.71 -13.15 -10.23
N THR A 182 -8.30 -13.93 -11.22
CA THR A 182 -9.22 -14.54 -12.20
C THR A 182 -10.21 -15.48 -11.50
N TYR A 183 -9.75 -16.27 -10.55
CA TYR A 183 -10.62 -17.13 -9.75
C TYR A 183 -11.62 -16.33 -8.92
N ALA A 184 -11.17 -15.30 -8.21
CA ALA A 184 -12.01 -14.42 -7.39
C ALA A 184 -13.10 -13.69 -8.21
N LEU A 185 -12.84 -13.43 -9.49
CA LEU A 185 -13.78 -12.77 -10.41
C LEU A 185 -14.63 -13.75 -11.21
N SER A 186 -14.43 -15.06 -11.10
CA SER A 186 -15.17 -16.05 -11.88
C SER A 186 -16.62 -16.21 -11.42
N ALA A 187 -17.46 -16.72 -12.32
CA ALA A 187 -18.87 -16.97 -12.05
C ALA A 187 -19.05 -17.87 -10.81
N GLY A 188 -19.97 -17.48 -9.92
CA GLY A 188 -20.22 -18.17 -8.66
C GLY A 188 -19.30 -17.77 -7.49
N TYR A 189 -18.16 -17.14 -7.75
CA TYR A 189 -17.21 -16.68 -6.72
C TYR A 189 -17.15 -15.16 -6.57
N TYR A 190 -17.56 -14.41 -7.58
CA TYR A 190 -17.52 -12.96 -7.60
C TYR A 190 -18.17 -12.31 -6.38
N ASP A 191 -19.40 -12.71 -6.06
CA ASP A 191 -20.12 -12.16 -4.90
C ASP A 191 -19.54 -12.64 -3.58
N ALA A 192 -19.12 -13.91 -3.52
CA ALA A 192 -18.59 -14.53 -2.31
C ALA A 192 -17.21 -13.98 -1.91
N TYR A 193 -16.39 -13.61 -2.88
CA TYR A 193 -15.02 -13.13 -2.63
C TYR A 193 -14.87 -11.63 -2.91
N TYR A 194 -15.00 -11.19 -4.17
CA TYR A 194 -14.69 -9.82 -4.54
C TYR A 194 -15.66 -8.80 -3.93
N VAL A 195 -16.98 -9.00 -4.09
CA VAL A 195 -17.98 -8.11 -3.52
C VAL A 195 -17.94 -8.11 -2.00
N LYS A 196 -17.72 -9.27 -1.39
CA LYS A 196 -17.53 -9.38 0.06
C LYS A 196 -16.30 -8.60 0.53
N ALA A 197 -15.17 -8.73 -0.15
CA ALA A 197 -13.95 -7.98 0.16
C ALA A 197 -14.16 -6.47 0.03
N GLN A 198 -14.90 -6.00 -0.98
CA GLN A 198 -15.26 -4.57 -1.10
C GLN A 198 -16.10 -4.07 0.08
N LYS A 199 -17.05 -4.89 0.57
CA LYS A 199 -17.84 -4.55 1.77
C LYS A 199 -16.96 -4.50 3.02
N VAL A 200 -16.05 -5.45 3.18
CA VAL A 200 -15.09 -5.47 4.31
C VAL A 200 -14.15 -4.26 4.23
N ARG A 201 -13.65 -3.90 3.04
CA ARG A 201 -12.87 -2.67 2.83
C ARG A 201 -13.60 -1.42 3.33
N ARG A 202 -14.92 -1.34 3.12
CA ARG A 202 -15.74 -0.24 3.65
C ARG A 202 -15.78 -0.24 5.18
N LEU A 203 -15.89 -1.42 5.81
CA LEU A 203 -15.86 -1.53 7.27
C LEU A 203 -14.47 -1.14 7.84
N ILE A 204 -13.40 -1.55 7.18
CA ILE A 204 -12.03 -1.11 7.52
C ILE A 204 -11.92 0.42 7.47
N GLN A 205 -12.42 1.05 6.41
CA GLN A 205 -12.43 2.50 6.31
C GLN A 205 -13.20 3.16 7.45
N GLN A 206 -14.37 2.62 7.81
CA GLN A 206 -15.18 3.15 8.91
C GLN A 206 -14.49 3.04 10.27
N ASP A 207 -13.72 1.97 10.48
CA ASP A 207 -12.92 1.77 11.69
C ASP A 207 -11.87 2.90 11.87
N PHE A 208 -11.15 3.23 10.80
CA PHE A 208 -10.23 4.36 10.79
C PHE A 208 -10.94 5.72 10.95
N LEU A 209 -12.04 5.95 10.25
CA LEU A 209 -12.80 7.21 10.37
C LEU A 209 -13.28 7.45 11.80
N LYS A 210 -13.75 6.40 12.47
CA LYS A 210 -14.13 6.47 13.89
C LYS A 210 -12.94 6.80 14.80
N ALA A 211 -11.77 6.20 14.53
CA ALA A 211 -10.56 6.52 15.29
C ALA A 211 -10.19 8.01 15.12
N PHE A 212 -10.25 8.53 13.90
CA PHE A 212 -9.95 9.93 13.59
C PHE A 212 -10.91 10.97 14.16
N GLU A 213 -12.06 10.58 14.75
CA GLU A 213 -12.89 11.50 15.56
C GLU A 213 -12.15 11.94 16.84
N ASN A 214 -11.25 11.11 17.34
CA ASN A 214 -10.55 11.32 18.63
C ASN A 214 -9.07 11.66 18.49
N VAL A 215 -8.44 11.40 17.32
CA VAL A 215 -7.01 11.60 17.06
C VAL A 215 -6.77 12.30 15.74
N ASP A 216 -5.63 12.94 15.61
CA ASP A 216 -5.26 13.69 14.41
C ASP A 216 -4.38 12.87 13.48
N VAL A 217 -3.57 11.99 14.03
CA VAL A 217 -2.70 11.04 13.33
C VAL A 217 -2.68 9.70 14.06
N ILE A 218 -2.26 8.65 13.36
CA ILE A 218 -2.05 7.31 13.95
C ILE A 218 -0.59 6.96 13.77
N ALA A 219 0.05 6.43 14.82
CA ALA A 219 1.43 5.98 14.81
C ALA A 219 1.53 4.51 15.24
N ALA A 220 2.33 3.74 14.50
CA ALA A 220 2.54 2.32 14.76
C ALA A 220 3.87 1.84 14.17
N PRO A 221 4.36 0.64 14.55
CA PRO A 221 5.45 -0.02 13.84
C PRO A 221 5.09 -0.19 12.36
N SER A 222 5.99 0.18 11.45
CA SER A 222 5.78 0.05 10.00
C SER A 222 6.07 -1.37 9.48
N ALA A 223 6.74 -2.19 10.28
CA ALA A 223 6.98 -3.61 10.02
C ALA A 223 7.20 -4.31 11.37
N PRO A 224 6.85 -5.60 11.50
CA PRO A 224 7.01 -6.31 12.77
C PRO A 224 8.48 -6.62 13.12
N THR A 225 9.37 -6.66 12.13
CA THR A 225 10.79 -7.00 12.30
C THR A 225 11.69 -6.00 11.59
N THR A 226 12.98 -6.08 11.86
CA THR A 226 14.02 -5.47 11.04
C THR A 226 14.12 -6.19 9.68
N ALA A 227 14.87 -5.60 8.73
CA ALA A 227 15.11 -6.24 7.44
C ALA A 227 15.73 -7.64 7.59
N TYR A 228 15.21 -8.60 6.85
CA TYR A 228 15.76 -9.96 6.80
C TYR A 228 17.10 -9.99 6.04
N LYS A 229 17.90 -11.01 6.33
CA LYS A 229 19.21 -11.20 5.67
C LYS A 229 19.03 -11.46 4.16
N ILE A 230 19.91 -10.91 3.34
CA ILE A 230 19.96 -11.21 1.91
C ILE A 230 20.14 -12.72 1.73
N GLY A 231 19.28 -13.33 0.91
CA GLY A 231 19.27 -14.78 0.68
C GLY A 231 18.56 -15.61 1.75
N ALA A 232 17.88 -14.98 2.71
CA ALA A 232 17.00 -15.71 3.62
C ALA A 232 15.86 -16.36 2.84
N ASN A 233 15.70 -17.68 3.00
CA ASN A 233 14.59 -18.44 2.42
C ASN A 233 13.35 -18.30 3.33
N LEU A 234 12.58 -17.23 3.13
CA LEU A 234 11.30 -17.07 3.78
C LEU A 234 10.23 -17.90 3.05
N SER A 235 9.37 -18.56 3.79
CA SER A 235 8.17 -19.16 3.21
C SER A 235 7.25 -18.05 2.68
N PRO A 236 6.38 -18.32 1.70
CA PRO A 236 5.41 -17.33 1.23
C PRO A 236 4.56 -16.74 2.37
N THR A 237 4.23 -17.53 3.38
CA THR A 237 3.47 -17.08 4.55
C THR A 237 4.26 -16.08 5.39
N GLU A 238 5.54 -16.33 5.65
CA GLU A 238 6.41 -15.39 6.38
C GLU A 238 6.60 -14.08 5.62
N MET A 239 6.71 -14.13 4.30
CA MET A 239 6.77 -12.93 3.46
C MET A 239 5.48 -12.10 3.58
N TYR A 240 4.32 -12.75 3.51
CA TYR A 240 3.02 -12.08 3.59
C TYR A 240 2.69 -11.53 4.99
N LEU A 241 3.28 -12.10 6.04
CA LEU A 241 3.14 -11.56 7.41
C LEU A 241 4.03 -10.33 7.64
N GLY A 242 5.03 -10.12 6.80
CA GLY A 242 5.90 -8.93 6.82
C GLY A 242 5.34 -7.73 6.05
N ASP A 243 4.29 -7.95 5.24
CA ASP A 243 3.59 -6.92 4.47
C ASP A 243 2.56 -6.18 5.35
#